data_6136dfaaa4db90539464f44cf4448fe3
#
_entry.id   6136dfaaa4db90539464f44cf4448fe3
#
_cell.length_a   1.000
_cell.length_b   1.000
_cell.length_c   1.000
_cell.angle_alpha   90.00
_cell.angle_beta   90.00
_cell.angle_gamma   90.00
#
_symmetry.space_group_name_H-M   'P 1'
#
loop_
_entity.id
_entity.type
_entity.pdbx_description
1 polymer ?
#
loop_
_entity_poly.entity_id
_entity_poly.type
_entity_poly.pdbx_seq_one_letter_code
_entity_poly.pdbx_strand_id
1 'polypeptide(L)'
;MNPFDQKAMPIKDTIMDWATMYPTPYNKMTVDPYTKLRIILMNGIEVEAVMFKHQFHRNCQNNDIRRELALSRRIEQQQQKHINWLKPIDETQLETTIGYEHVAVDLTAWLAQNEPNPYVKQALDFALLEDFDHLYRYANLLDLDSQIPAQNLVKSYVDITPGRPTIAEHRFPFDSVKHPIDSKTADVRTKLNTLIITAGEQQTMNFYMNIGNTYYNDLGRQLYMEIGMIEEQHVTQYGSLLDPNCTWLENLLLHEYTECYLYYSFYQDELDANVKAIWEMHLQQEIAHLQRAAELLRQYENKDWQQVIPGGEFPKLLQFHDTRDYVRQVLNQQILLTANREQYTPVPELPRDHEFFFYQNRVNHDVNKVASHNVVAQHQQKYNVDYRAESQPNPVQALTDRTVDNTTIAR
;
A
#
# COMPACT_ATOMS: atom_id res chain seq x y z
N MET A 1 2.52 8.50 -22.56
CA MET A 1 1.56 9.63 -22.64
C MET A 1 2.08 10.77 -21.80
N ASN A 2 1.96 12.02 -22.27
CA ASN A 2 2.22 13.21 -21.47
C ASN A 2 0.86 13.85 -21.07
N PRO A 3 0.47 13.88 -19.81
CA PRO A 3 -0.84 14.40 -19.38
C PRO A 3 -0.91 15.95 -19.49
N PHE A 4 0.22 16.64 -19.48
CA PHE A 4 0.24 18.10 -19.63
C PHE A 4 -0.11 18.56 -21.05
N ASP A 5 0.04 17.68 -22.07
CA ASP A 5 -0.30 17.98 -23.47
C ASP A 5 -1.76 17.61 -23.81
N GLN A 6 -2.49 17.02 -22.86
CA GLN A 6 -3.88 16.65 -23.09
C GLN A 6 -4.81 17.86 -22.93
N LYS A 7 -5.93 17.83 -23.61
CA LYS A 7 -6.96 18.86 -23.45
C LYS A 7 -7.73 18.60 -22.15
N ALA A 8 -7.58 19.47 -21.17
CA ALA A 8 -8.37 19.42 -19.94
C ALA A 8 -9.79 19.93 -20.14
N MET A 9 -10.74 19.33 -19.44
CA MET A 9 -12.09 19.89 -19.27
C MET A 9 -12.08 20.94 -18.14
N PRO A 10 -13.07 21.85 -18.09
CA PRO A 10 -13.20 22.74 -16.95
C PRO A 10 -13.42 21.95 -15.66
N ILE A 11 -12.64 22.23 -14.62
CA ILE A 11 -12.67 21.45 -13.36
C ILE A 11 -14.08 21.40 -12.72
N LYS A 12 -14.90 22.41 -12.91
CA LYS A 12 -16.29 22.43 -12.38
C LYS A 12 -17.20 21.43 -13.09
N ASP A 13 -16.89 21.09 -14.33
CA ASP A 13 -17.69 20.17 -15.13
C ASP A 13 -17.39 18.69 -14.76
N THR A 14 -16.39 18.48 -13.92
CA THR A 14 -16.02 17.14 -13.43
C THR A 14 -16.80 16.70 -12.17
N ILE A 15 -17.61 17.61 -11.58
CA ILE A 15 -18.45 17.27 -10.43
C ILE A 15 -19.53 16.27 -10.84
N MET A 16 -19.55 15.10 -10.18
CA MET A 16 -20.53 14.04 -10.45
C MET A 16 -21.83 14.24 -9.68
N ASP A 17 -22.95 13.85 -10.30
CA ASP A 17 -24.22 13.69 -9.61
C ASP A 17 -24.29 12.34 -8.84
N TRP A 18 -25.32 12.19 -8.00
CA TRP A 18 -25.47 11.00 -7.15
C TRP A 18 -25.65 9.71 -7.94
N ALA A 19 -26.29 9.76 -9.11
CA ALA A 19 -26.52 8.57 -9.93
C ALA A 19 -25.22 8.09 -10.57
N THR A 20 -24.41 9.01 -11.06
CA THR A 20 -23.07 8.70 -11.61
C THR A 20 -22.15 8.15 -10.53
N MET A 21 -22.21 8.69 -9.29
CA MET A 21 -21.35 8.22 -8.18
C MET A 21 -21.69 6.83 -7.67
N TYR A 22 -22.82 6.24 -8.04
CA TYR A 22 -23.21 4.92 -7.57
C TYR A 22 -23.00 3.87 -8.66
N PRO A 23 -21.82 3.24 -8.73
CA PRO A 23 -21.48 2.28 -9.77
C PRO A 23 -22.15 0.93 -9.54
N THR A 24 -22.15 0.09 -10.57
CA THR A 24 -22.50 -1.32 -10.42
C THR A 24 -21.34 -2.04 -9.74
N PRO A 25 -21.56 -2.67 -8.56
CA PRO A 25 -20.50 -3.42 -7.87
C PRO A 25 -20.02 -4.62 -8.69
N TYR A 26 -18.73 -4.97 -8.53
CA TYR A 26 -18.22 -6.21 -9.11
C TYR A 26 -18.84 -7.45 -8.43
N ASN A 27 -18.77 -8.59 -9.10
CA ASN A 27 -19.14 -9.85 -8.48
C ASN A 27 -17.90 -10.49 -7.83
N LYS A 28 -17.92 -10.65 -6.50
CA LYS A 28 -16.75 -11.14 -5.74
C LYS A 28 -16.29 -12.55 -6.13
N MET A 29 -17.16 -13.37 -6.72
CA MET A 29 -16.84 -14.74 -7.13
C MET A 29 -16.15 -14.81 -8.50
N THR A 30 -16.38 -13.82 -9.36
CA THR A 30 -15.91 -13.83 -10.75
C THR A 30 -14.93 -12.73 -11.07
N VAL A 31 -14.82 -11.70 -10.24
CA VAL A 31 -13.88 -10.60 -10.45
C VAL A 31 -12.45 -11.13 -10.59
N ASP A 32 -11.71 -10.56 -11.53
CA ASP A 32 -10.28 -10.83 -11.61
C ASP A 32 -9.56 -10.25 -10.40
N PRO A 33 -8.65 -10.98 -9.73
CA PRO A 33 -7.91 -10.45 -8.59
C PRO A 33 -7.22 -9.12 -8.89
N TYR A 34 -6.59 -8.95 -10.05
CA TYR A 34 -5.92 -7.70 -10.40
C TYR A 34 -6.88 -6.52 -10.62
N THR A 35 -8.11 -6.75 -11.09
CA THR A 35 -9.15 -5.72 -11.08
C THR A 35 -9.45 -5.28 -9.64
N LYS A 36 -9.59 -6.22 -8.71
CA LYS A 36 -9.78 -5.91 -7.29
C LYS A 36 -8.59 -5.13 -6.70
N LEU A 37 -7.36 -5.53 -7.03
CA LEU A 37 -6.16 -4.83 -6.58
C LEU A 37 -6.14 -3.36 -7.06
N ARG A 38 -6.50 -3.11 -8.33
CA ARG A 38 -6.58 -1.73 -8.86
C ARG A 38 -7.62 -0.89 -8.11
N ILE A 39 -8.78 -1.46 -7.82
CA ILE A 39 -9.85 -0.78 -7.06
C ILE A 39 -9.36 -0.43 -5.65
N ILE A 40 -8.71 -1.36 -4.95
CA ILE A 40 -8.17 -1.13 -3.60
C ILE A 40 -7.09 -0.06 -3.64
N LEU A 41 -6.14 -0.17 -4.55
CA LEU A 41 -5.04 0.80 -4.64
C LEU A 41 -5.58 2.21 -4.94
N MET A 42 -6.44 2.37 -5.93
CA MET A 42 -6.97 3.70 -6.26
C MET A 42 -7.81 4.30 -5.15
N ASN A 43 -8.58 3.48 -4.42
CA ASN A 43 -9.25 3.99 -3.21
C ASN A 43 -8.24 4.57 -2.20
N GLY A 44 -7.07 3.95 -2.05
CA GLY A 44 -6.00 4.45 -1.16
C GLY A 44 -5.37 5.74 -1.65
N ILE A 45 -5.08 5.83 -2.92
CA ILE A 45 -4.52 7.03 -3.57
C ILE A 45 -5.44 8.23 -3.35
N GLU A 46 -6.73 8.07 -3.60
CA GLU A 46 -7.73 9.14 -3.40
C GLU A 46 -7.89 9.54 -1.91
N VAL A 47 -7.80 8.57 -1.00
CA VAL A 47 -7.84 8.88 0.46
C VAL A 47 -6.63 9.71 0.85
N GLU A 48 -5.43 9.34 0.41
CA GLU A 48 -4.20 10.06 0.73
C GLU A 48 -4.20 11.45 0.12
N ALA A 49 -4.59 11.61 -1.13
CA ALA A 49 -4.72 12.91 -1.80
C ALA A 49 -5.65 13.88 -1.04
N VAL A 50 -6.80 13.38 -0.58
CA VAL A 50 -7.71 14.14 0.27
C VAL A 50 -7.04 14.55 1.59
N MET A 51 -6.32 13.63 2.24
CA MET A 51 -5.59 13.91 3.48
C MET A 51 -4.51 14.97 3.25
N PHE A 52 -3.70 14.84 2.21
CA PHE A 52 -2.70 15.81 1.82
C PHE A 52 -3.31 17.20 1.58
N LYS A 53 -4.38 17.29 0.77
CA LYS A 53 -5.07 18.56 0.49
C LYS A 53 -5.70 19.18 1.74
N HIS A 54 -6.12 18.38 2.73
CA HIS A 54 -6.55 18.90 4.03
C HIS A 54 -5.36 19.50 4.82
N GLN A 55 -4.20 18.87 4.81
CA GLN A 55 -3.00 19.39 5.47
C GLN A 55 -2.52 20.67 4.78
N PHE A 56 -2.45 20.68 3.46
CA PHE A 56 -2.10 21.87 2.71
C PHE A 56 -3.07 23.03 3.02
N HIS A 57 -4.37 22.78 2.98
CA HIS A 57 -5.39 23.79 3.30
C HIS A 57 -5.20 24.41 4.69
N ARG A 58 -4.88 23.60 5.71
CA ARG A 58 -4.65 24.06 7.09
C ARG A 58 -3.37 24.90 7.23
N ASN A 59 -2.38 24.66 6.39
CA ASN A 59 -1.10 25.34 6.41
C ASN A 59 -0.97 26.45 5.35
N CYS A 60 -2.01 26.71 4.56
CA CYS A 60 -2.03 27.75 3.53
C CYS A 60 -2.78 28.99 4.02
N GLN A 61 -2.13 30.17 3.94
CA GLN A 61 -2.75 31.45 4.29
C GLN A 61 -3.51 32.10 3.11
N ASN A 62 -3.25 31.66 1.88
CA ASN A 62 -3.90 32.20 0.68
C ASN A 62 -5.28 31.58 0.46
N ASN A 63 -6.32 32.41 0.58
CA ASN A 63 -7.71 31.95 0.43
C ASN A 63 -8.07 31.54 -1.01
N ASP A 64 -7.38 32.01 -2.02
CA ASP A 64 -7.65 31.59 -3.40
C ASP A 64 -7.12 30.17 -3.63
N ILE A 65 -5.92 29.85 -3.18
CA ILE A 65 -5.42 28.49 -3.16
C ILE A 65 -6.34 27.57 -2.33
N ARG A 66 -6.76 28.03 -1.13
CA ARG A 66 -7.67 27.24 -0.26
C ARG A 66 -9.02 26.92 -0.92
N ARG A 67 -9.55 27.81 -1.78
CA ARG A 67 -10.78 27.57 -2.55
C ARG A 67 -10.56 26.50 -3.63
N GLU A 68 -9.43 26.57 -4.35
CA GLU A 68 -9.07 25.57 -5.35
C GLU A 68 -8.89 24.18 -4.70
N LEU A 69 -8.17 24.12 -3.59
CA LEU A 69 -8.02 22.86 -2.82
C LEU A 69 -9.37 22.33 -2.31
N ALA A 70 -10.33 23.20 -1.97
CA ALA A 70 -11.64 22.77 -1.53
C ALA A 70 -12.46 22.20 -2.69
N LEU A 71 -12.30 22.73 -3.90
CA LEU A 71 -12.99 22.26 -5.10
C LEU A 71 -12.42 20.89 -5.54
N SER A 72 -11.10 20.78 -5.79
CA SER A 72 -10.48 19.53 -6.22
C SER A 72 -10.70 18.41 -5.21
N ARG A 73 -10.45 18.68 -3.92
CA ARG A 73 -10.70 17.70 -2.84
C ARG A 73 -12.14 17.19 -2.81
N ARG A 74 -13.15 18.03 -3.14
CA ARG A 74 -14.54 17.56 -3.19
C ARG A 74 -14.75 16.59 -4.34
N ILE A 75 -14.10 16.80 -5.48
CA ILE A 75 -14.18 15.92 -6.64
C ILE A 75 -13.47 14.59 -6.34
N GLU A 76 -12.28 14.63 -5.77
CA GLU A 76 -11.55 13.43 -5.35
C GLU A 76 -12.32 12.60 -4.32
N GLN A 77 -13.04 13.24 -3.39
CA GLN A 77 -13.93 12.51 -2.50
C GLN A 77 -15.10 11.85 -3.25
N GLN A 78 -15.57 12.42 -4.35
CA GLN A 78 -16.54 11.75 -5.21
C GLN A 78 -15.90 10.55 -5.94
N GLN A 79 -14.70 10.71 -6.48
CA GLN A 79 -13.94 9.62 -7.11
C GLN A 79 -13.67 8.50 -6.11
N GLN A 80 -13.18 8.81 -4.92
CA GLN A 80 -12.95 7.83 -3.86
C GLN A 80 -14.22 7.05 -3.51
N LYS A 81 -15.38 7.73 -3.40
CA LYS A 81 -16.64 7.05 -3.13
C LYS A 81 -17.08 6.19 -4.31
N HIS A 82 -16.97 6.71 -5.53
CA HIS A 82 -17.28 5.96 -6.74
C HIS A 82 -16.49 4.65 -6.83
N ILE A 83 -15.17 4.70 -6.58
CA ILE A 83 -14.28 3.53 -6.59
C ILE A 83 -14.62 2.57 -5.44
N ASN A 84 -14.77 3.09 -4.22
CA ASN A 84 -15.01 2.24 -3.05
C ASN A 84 -16.37 1.53 -3.11
N TRP A 85 -17.37 2.12 -3.75
CA TRP A 85 -18.70 1.53 -3.93
C TRP A 85 -18.74 0.43 -5.02
N LEU A 86 -17.65 0.20 -5.76
CA LEU A 86 -17.49 -0.98 -6.59
C LEU A 86 -17.42 -2.27 -5.76
N LYS A 87 -17.05 -2.19 -4.48
CA LYS A 87 -17.04 -3.35 -3.58
C LYS A 87 -18.48 -3.81 -3.31
N PRO A 88 -18.80 -5.11 -3.48
CA PRO A 88 -20.14 -5.63 -3.24
C PRO A 88 -20.45 -5.74 -1.74
N ILE A 89 -21.71 -5.61 -1.39
CA ILE A 89 -22.20 -5.62 0.01
C ILE A 89 -21.95 -6.95 0.74
N ASP A 90 -21.83 -8.05 0.02
CA ASP A 90 -21.61 -9.39 0.54
C ASP A 90 -20.13 -9.77 0.67
N GLU A 91 -19.22 -8.86 0.35
CA GLU A 91 -17.80 -9.04 0.63
C GLU A 91 -17.52 -8.67 2.10
N THR A 92 -17.06 -9.67 2.86
CA THR A 92 -16.79 -9.49 4.29
C THR A 92 -15.55 -8.63 4.53
N GLN A 93 -15.43 -8.13 5.75
CA GLN A 93 -14.25 -7.37 6.19
C GLN A 93 -12.96 -8.15 5.92
N LEU A 94 -12.91 -9.43 6.25
CA LEU A 94 -11.70 -10.25 6.12
C LEU A 94 -11.41 -10.63 4.66
N GLU A 95 -12.44 -10.86 3.82
CA GLU A 95 -12.24 -11.02 2.37
C GLU A 95 -11.66 -9.76 1.74
N THR A 96 -12.09 -8.58 2.20
CA THR A 96 -11.49 -7.30 1.81
C THR A 96 -10.04 -7.22 2.27
N THR A 97 -9.72 -7.60 3.51
CA THR A 97 -8.37 -7.61 4.06
C THR A 97 -7.41 -8.48 3.26
N ILE A 98 -7.83 -9.66 2.83
CA ILE A 98 -7.03 -10.49 1.90
C ILE A 98 -6.69 -9.73 0.61
N GLY A 99 -7.62 -8.91 0.12
CA GLY A 99 -7.35 -8.04 -1.03
C GLY A 99 -6.33 -6.93 -0.72
N TYR A 100 -6.36 -6.37 0.47
CA TYR A 100 -5.39 -5.34 0.91
C TYR A 100 -3.97 -5.92 0.98
N GLU A 101 -3.81 -7.08 1.62
CA GLU A 101 -2.50 -7.73 1.70
C GLU A 101 -2.00 -8.20 0.32
N HIS A 102 -2.90 -8.68 -0.54
CA HIS A 102 -2.52 -9.06 -1.89
C HIS A 102 -2.04 -7.84 -2.70
N VAL A 103 -2.72 -6.67 -2.58
CA VAL A 103 -2.23 -5.47 -3.25
C VAL A 103 -0.89 -4.99 -2.67
N ALA A 104 -0.72 -5.06 -1.34
CA ALA A 104 0.54 -4.69 -0.70
C ALA A 104 1.71 -5.52 -1.24
N VAL A 105 1.55 -6.85 -1.33
CA VAL A 105 2.59 -7.75 -1.88
C VAL A 105 2.90 -7.45 -3.35
N ASP A 106 1.90 -7.48 -4.22
CA ASP A 106 2.12 -7.36 -5.68
C ASP A 106 2.53 -5.95 -6.10
N LEU A 107 1.99 -4.92 -5.43
CA LEU A 107 2.39 -3.54 -5.66
C LEU A 107 3.85 -3.33 -5.26
N THR A 108 4.20 -3.68 -4.03
CA THR A 108 5.55 -3.47 -3.49
C THR A 108 6.60 -4.23 -4.30
N ALA A 109 6.29 -5.49 -4.68
CA ALA A 109 7.14 -6.26 -5.57
C ALA A 109 7.32 -5.60 -6.95
N TRP A 110 6.24 -5.10 -7.55
CA TRP A 110 6.32 -4.39 -8.84
C TRP A 110 7.12 -3.10 -8.75
N LEU A 111 6.88 -2.29 -7.69
CA LEU A 111 7.62 -1.04 -7.47
C LEU A 111 9.11 -1.34 -7.28
N ALA A 112 9.47 -2.32 -6.45
CA ALA A 112 10.85 -2.69 -6.19
C ALA A 112 11.60 -3.17 -7.44
N GLN A 113 10.93 -3.96 -8.30
CA GLN A 113 11.51 -4.42 -9.57
C GLN A 113 11.79 -3.29 -10.56
N ASN A 114 11.06 -2.17 -10.45
CA ASN A 114 11.16 -1.04 -11.37
C ASN A 114 11.77 0.22 -10.72
N GLU A 115 12.26 0.12 -9.48
CA GLU A 115 12.85 1.24 -8.74
C GLU A 115 14.32 1.45 -9.12
N PRO A 116 14.68 2.61 -9.71
CA PRO A 116 16.06 2.89 -10.08
C PRO A 116 16.96 3.29 -8.90
N ASN A 117 16.40 3.79 -7.80
CA ASN A 117 17.16 4.16 -6.62
C ASN A 117 17.37 2.93 -5.72
N PRO A 118 18.62 2.44 -5.53
CA PRO A 118 18.87 1.22 -4.77
C PRO A 118 18.50 1.34 -3.28
N TYR A 119 18.53 2.52 -2.71
CA TYR A 119 18.16 2.76 -1.32
C TYR A 119 16.62 2.62 -1.13
N VAL A 120 15.84 3.23 -2.02
CA VAL A 120 14.37 3.11 -2.03
C VAL A 120 13.96 1.67 -2.36
N LYS A 121 14.65 1.04 -3.33
CA LYS A 121 14.41 -0.39 -3.65
C LYS A 121 14.59 -1.27 -2.42
N GLN A 122 15.65 -1.06 -1.64
CA GLN A 122 15.90 -1.85 -0.44
C GLN A 122 14.82 -1.64 0.63
N ALA A 123 14.28 -0.43 0.76
CA ALA A 123 13.16 -0.17 1.67
C ALA A 123 11.88 -0.90 1.23
N LEU A 124 11.60 -0.95 -0.08
CA LEU A 124 10.50 -1.71 -0.65
C LEU A 124 10.69 -3.23 -0.41
N ASP A 125 11.86 -3.78 -0.76
CA ASP A 125 12.15 -5.20 -0.56
C ASP A 125 12.04 -5.63 0.91
N PHE A 126 12.39 -4.73 1.83
CA PHE A 126 12.34 -5.02 3.27
C PHE A 126 10.90 -5.16 3.77
N ALA A 127 10.04 -4.19 3.50
CA ALA A 127 8.66 -4.23 3.98
C ALA A 127 7.79 -5.25 3.22
N LEU A 128 8.09 -5.52 1.95
CA LEU A 128 7.43 -6.57 1.16
C LEU A 128 7.29 -7.91 1.93
N LEU A 129 8.29 -8.27 2.74
CA LEU A 129 8.25 -9.54 3.49
C LEU A 129 7.35 -9.47 4.71
N GLU A 130 7.04 -8.28 5.19
CA GLU A 130 6.11 -8.03 6.28
C GLU A 130 4.67 -8.18 5.75
N ASP A 131 4.31 -7.51 4.66
CA ASP A 131 3.01 -7.66 4.00
C ASP A 131 2.74 -9.11 3.55
N PHE A 132 3.78 -9.78 3.07
CA PHE A 132 3.69 -11.19 2.67
C PHE A 132 3.38 -12.10 3.86
N ASP A 133 3.91 -11.82 5.06
CA ASP A 133 3.56 -12.52 6.29
C ASP A 133 2.15 -12.18 6.77
N HIS A 134 1.72 -10.92 6.64
CA HIS A 134 0.37 -10.50 6.97
C HIS A 134 -0.68 -11.27 6.16
N LEU A 135 -0.47 -11.40 4.85
CA LEU A 135 -1.33 -12.22 3.98
C LEU A 135 -1.48 -13.64 4.51
N TYR A 136 -0.37 -14.26 4.93
CA TYR A 136 -0.37 -15.59 5.52
C TYR A 136 -1.18 -15.64 6.83
N ARG A 137 -1.03 -14.67 7.73
CA ARG A 137 -1.75 -14.62 9.02
C ARG A 137 -3.25 -14.41 8.81
N TYR A 138 -3.64 -13.47 7.97
CA TYR A 138 -5.05 -13.24 7.63
C TYR A 138 -5.69 -14.41 6.85
N ALA A 139 -4.91 -15.12 6.02
CA ALA A 139 -5.40 -16.33 5.35
C ALA A 139 -5.75 -17.43 6.35
N ASN A 140 -4.93 -17.64 7.38
CA ASN A 140 -5.23 -18.57 8.47
C ASN A 140 -6.48 -18.15 9.24
N LEU A 141 -6.66 -16.86 9.53
CA LEU A 141 -7.84 -16.34 10.21
C LEU A 141 -9.11 -16.50 9.36
N LEU A 142 -9.04 -16.25 8.05
CA LEU A 142 -10.17 -16.40 7.13
C LEU A 142 -10.68 -17.84 7.10
N ASP A 143 -9.77 -18.79 7.02
CA ASP A 143 -10.13 -20.20 7.01
C ASP A 143 -10.72 -20.65 8.37
N LEU A 144 -10.16 -20.17 9.48
CA LEU A 144 -10.69 -20.43 10.83
C LEU A 144 -12.14 -19.94 10.99
N ASP A 145 -12.41 -18.72 10.57
CA ASP A 145 -13.62 -17.99 10.89
C ASP A 145 -14.73 -18.22 9.86
N SER A 146 -14.38 -18.34 8.58
CA SER A 146 -15.33 -18.41 7.47
C SER A 146 -15.28 -19.73 6.71
N GLN A 147 -14.30 -20.59 6.95
CA GLN A 147 -14.03 -21.81 6.20
C GLN A 147 -13.86 -21.55 4.70
N ILE A 148 -13.33 -20.37 4.36
CA ILE A 148 -13.00 -19.96 3.01
C ILE A 148 -11.48 -19.97 2.88
N PRO A 149 -10.88 -20.90 2.10
CA PRO A 149 -9.46 -20.85 1.80
C PRO A 149 -9.15 -19.56 1.04
N ALA A 150 -8.16 -18.78 1.54
CA ALA A 150 -7.79 -17.52 0.92
C ALA A 150 -7.35 -17.70 -0.54
N GLN A 151 -6.86 -18.88 -0.89
CA GLN A 151 -6.53 -19.28 -2.26
C GLN A 151 -7.70 -19.10 -3.23
N ASN A 152 -8.96 -19.22 -2.76
CA ASN A 152 -10.14 -18.99 -3.59
C ASN A 152 -10.29 -17.51 -4.00
N LEU A 153 -9.74 -16.58 -3.19
CA LEU A 153 -9.78 -15.14 -3.44
C LEU A 153 -8.59 -14.67 -4.27
N VAL A 154 -7.39 -15.11 -3.93
CA VAL A 154 -6.15 -14.70 -4.64
C VAL A 154 -5.83 -15.58 -5.84
N LYS A 155 -6.54 -16.71 -5.99
CA LYS A 155 -6.28 -17.74 -7.01
C LYS A 155 -4.81 -18.19 -6.93
N SER A 156 -4.10 -18.24 -8.06
CA SER A 156 -2.68 -18.60 -8.12
C SER A 156 -1.78 -17.39 -8.36
N TYR A 157 -2.23 -16.19 -8.06
CA TYR A 157 -1.50 -14.96 -8.38
C TYR A 157 -0.42 -14.63 -7.34
N VAL A 158 -0.63 -15.06 -6.10
CA VAL A 158 0.34 -14.89 -5.01
C VAL A 158 0.46 -16.17 -4.20
N ASP A 159 1.63 -16.44 -3.63
CA ASP A 159 1.82 -17.54 -2.69
C ASP A 159 1.28 -17.14 -1.30
N ILE A 160 0.76 -18.13 -0.57
CA ILE A 160 0.37 -17.97 0.83
C ILE A 160 1.29 -18.84 1.68
N THR A 161 2.37 -18.25 2.16
CA THR A 161 3.35 -18.87 3.05
C THR A 161 3.89 -17.82 4.02
N PRO A 162 4.53 -18.21 5.15
CA PRO A 162 5.12 -17.22 6.05
C PRO A 162 6.13 -16.32 5.34
N GLY A 163 6.11 -15.05 5.71
CA GLY A 163 7.15 -14.08 5.39
C GLY A 163 8.10 -13.85 6.56
N ARG A 164 8.46 -12.58 6.85
CA ARG A 164 9.17 -12.25 8.08
C ARG A 164 8.24 -12.53 9.26
N PRO A 165 8.69 -13.24 10.30
CA PRO A 165 7.81 -13.49 11.45
C PRO A 165 7.30 -12.19 12.05
N THR A 166 5.99 -12.11 12.31
CA THR A 166 5.36 -10.88 12.82
C THR A 166 6.04 -10.35 14.09
N ILE A 167 6.53 -11.23 14.94
CA ILE A 167 7.30 -10.81 16.13
C ILE A 167 8.59 -10.05 15.75
N ALA A 168 9.21 -10.37 14.62
CA ALA A 168 10.42 -9.69 14.13
C ALA A 168 10.12 -8.36 13.44
N GLU A 169 8.89 -8.15 13.02
CA GLU A 169 8.44 -6.95 12.32
C GLU A 169 8.31 -5.76 13.26
N HIS A 170 7.89 -6.00 14.51
CA HIS A 170 7.81 -4.94 15.51
C HIS A 170 9.18 -4.40 15.89
N ARG A 171 9.49 -3.19 15.46
CA ARG A 171 10.78 -2.53 15.66
C ARG A 171 10.67 -1.23 16.44
N PHE A 172 11.79 -0.79 16.98
CA PHE A 172 11.85 0.48 17.68
C PHE A 172 11.55 1.63 16.70
N PRO A 173 10.69 2.60 17.06
CA PRO A 173 10.20 3.60 16.09
C PRO A 173 11.27 4.40 15.35
N PHE A 174 12.43 4.66 15.98
CA PHE A 174 13.54 5.36 15.32
C PHE A 174 14.08 4.60 14.10
N ASP A 175 13.98 3.26 14.10
CA ASP A 175 14.50 2.41 13.04
C ASP A 175 13.57 2.37 11.81
N SER A 176 12.36 2.91 11.93
CA SER A 176 11.45 3.07 10.78
C SER A 176 11.77 4.30 9.93
N VAL A 177 12.47 5.31 10.48
CA VAL A 177 12.78 6.55 9.75
C VAL A 177 13.92 6.33 8.76
N LYS A 178 13.74 6.76 7.51
CA LYS A 178 14.68 6.62 6.40
C LYS A 178 15.15 7.97 5.87
N HIS A 179 16.23 7.99 5.09
CA HIS A 179 16.68 9.20 4.42
C HIS A 179 15.71 9.58 3.31
N PRO A 180 15.31 10.87 3.24
CA PRO A 180 14.45 11.33 2.16
C PRO A 180 15.18 11.33 0.81
N ILE A 181 14.43 11.17 -0.27
CA ILE A 181 14.94 11.44 -1.63
C ILE A 181 15.13 12.94 -1.82
N ASP A 182 16.02 13.32 -2.74
CA ASP A 182 16.10 14.69 -3.26
C ASP A 182 15.26 14.77 -4.55
N SER A 183 14.12 15.42 -4.50
CA SER A 183 13.19 15.54 -5.63
C SER A 183 13.76 16.31 -6.83
N LYS A 184 14.85 17.08 -6.64
CA LYS A 184 15.50 17.78 -7.76
C LYS A 184 16.36 16.86 -8.62
N THR A 185 16.87 15.78 -8.03
CA THR A 185 17.79 14.85 -8.69
C THR A 185 17.19 13.45 -8.86
N ALA A 186 16.15 13.11 -8.09
CA ALA A 186 15.50 11.81 -8.16
C ALA A 186 14.80 11.58 -9.51
N ASP A 187 14.91 10.37 -10.00
CA ASP A 187 14.13 9.92 -11.16
C ASP A 187 12.62 10.08 -10.93
N VAL A 188 11.86 10.38 -11.99
CA VAL A 188 10.40 10.50 -11.91
C VAL A 188 9.77 9.21 -11.39
N ARG A 189 10.33 8.05 -11.75
CA ARG A 189 9.90 6.75 -11.23
C ARG A 189 10.02 6.68 -9.71
N THR A 190 11.14 7.10 -9.13
CA THR A 190 11.36 7.12 -7.69
C THR A 190 10.36 8.02 -6.97
N LYS A 191 10.06 9.20 -7.52
CA LYS A 191 9.04 10.11 -6.98
C LYS A 191 7.65 9.46 -6.97
N LEU A 192 7.27 8.81 -8.08
CA LEU A 192 6.01 8.07 -8.16
C LEU A 192 5.97 6.92 -7.16
N ASN A 193 7.01 6.09 -7.13
CA ASN A 193 7.04 4.90 -6.28
C ASN A 193 6.91 5.27 -4.80
N THR A 194 7.60 6.31 -4.33
CA THR A 194 7.53 6.75 -2.92
C THR A 194 6.13 7.28 -2.56
N LEU A 195 5.48 8.03 -3.45
CA LEU A 195 4.10 8.50 -3.22
C LEU A 195 3.08 7.35 -3.23
N ILE A 196 3.17 6.47 -4.23
CA ILE A 196 2.23 5.35 -4.42
C ILE A 196 2.28 4.41 -3.22
N ILE A 197 3.48 4.00 -2.78
CA ILE A 197 3.59 3.07 -1.66
C ILE A 197 3.16 3.72 -0.34
N THR A 198 3.50 4.98 -0.10
CA THR A 198 3.06 5.71 1.10
C THR A 198 1.53 5.78 1.16
N ALA A 199 0.86 6.04 0.03
CA ALA A 199 -0.59 6.08 -0.03
C ALA A 199 -1.24 4.70 0.17
N GLY A 200 -0.64 3.65 -0.38
CA GLY A 200 -1.09 2.27 -0.18
C GLY A 200 -1.08 1.88 1.29
N GLU A 201 0.04 2.09 1.96
CA GLU A 201 0.22 1.77 3.38
C GLU A 201 -0.62 2.66 4.30
N GLN A 202 -0.73 3.96 3.98
CA GLN A 202 -1.60 4.86 4.73
C GLN A 202 -3.06 4.40 4.71
N GLN A 203 -3.53 3.88 3.60
CA GLN A 203 -4.86 3.29 3.50
C GLN A 203 -4.99 2.03 4.35
N THR A 204 -4.03 1.10 4.24
CA THR A 204 -4.02 -0.17 4.95
C THR A 204 -4.00 0.05 6.46
N MET A 205 -3.10 0.91 6.94
CA MET A 205 -3.06 1.34 8.34
C MET A 205 -4.42 1.89 8.80
N ASN A 206 -4.99 2.86 8.07
CA ASN A 206 -6.28 3.47 8.43
C ASN A 206 -7.41 2.44 8.45
N PHE A 207 -7.41 1.51 7.51
CA PHE A 207 -8.42 0.47 7.45
C PHE A 207 -8.33 -0.43 8.69
N TYR A 208 -7.15 -0.95 9.05
CA TYR A 208 -7.00 -1.81 10.21
C TYR A 208 -7.27 -1.10 11.52
N MET A 209 -6.81 0.15 11.68
CA MET A 209 -7.06 0.95 12.88
C MET A 209 -8.56 1.27 13.10
N ASN A 210 -9.31 1.48 12.03
CA ASN A 210 -10.71 1.89 12.13
C ASN A 210 -11.71 0.73 12.15
N ILE A 211 -11.38 -0.41 11.53
CA ILE A 211 -12.32 -1.54 11.45
C ILE A 211 -11.93 -2.72 12.36
N GLY A 212 -10.65 -2.87 12.68
CA GLY A 212 -10.16 -4.03 13.44
C GLY A 212 -10.85 -4.19 14.79
N ASN A 213 -11.14 -3.10 15.47
CA ASN A 213 -11.86 -3.09 16.75
C ASN A 213 -13.32 -3.55 16.65
N THR A 214 -13.89 -3.58 15.45
CA THR A 214 -15.27 -4.02 15.20
C THR A 214 -15.35 -5.48 14.73
N TYR A 215 -14.21 -6.16 14.61
CA TYR A 215 -14.21 -7.56 14.22
C TYR A 215 -14.94 -8.41 15.25
N TYR A 216 -15.65 -9.45 14.82
CA TYR A 216 -16.66 -10.14 15.62
C TYR A 216 -16.10 -11.06 16.72
N ASN A 217 -14.81 -11.40 16.70
CA ASN A 217 -14.18 -12.20 17.75
C ASN A 217 -12.85 -11.58 18.23
N ASP A 218 -12.42 -11.99 19.43
CA ASP A 218 -11.26 -11.39 20.08
C ASP A 218 -9.94 -11.75 19.40
N LEU A 219 -9.79 -12.94 18.83
CA LEU A 219 -8.57 -13.34 18.14
C LEU A 219 -8.31 -12.46 16.91
N GLY A 220 -9.34 -12.26 16.09
CA GLY A 220 -9.24 -11.36 14.93
C GLY A 220 -9.02 -9.91 15.35
N ARG A 221 -9.71 -9.40 16.38
CA ARG A 221 -9.49 -8.05 16.91
C ARG A 221 -8.04 -7.84 17.37
N GLN A 222 -7.44 -8.83 18.02
CA GLN A 222 -6.04 -8.78 18.43
C GLN A 222 -5.10 -8.83 17.22
N LEU A 223 -5.38 -9.65 16.21
CA LEU A 223 -4.57 -9.70 14.99
C LEU A 223 -4.59 -8.37 14.23
N TYR A 224 -5.76 -7.74 14.06
CA TYR A 224 -5.86 -6.41 13.44
C TYR A 224 -5.13 -5.34 14.25
N MET A 225 -5.16 -5.41 15.57
CA MET A 225 -4.42 -4.48 16.43
C MET A 225 -2.90 -4.65 16.25
N GLU A 226 -2.43 -5.89 16.22
CA GLU A 226 -1.01 -6.22 16.08
C GLU A 226 -0.48 -5.79 14.70
N ILE A 227 -1.11 -6.25 13.61
CA ILE A 227 -0.69 -5.93 12.25
C ILE A 227 -0.89 -4.44 11.96
N GLY A 228 -1.97 -3.82 12.42
CA GLY A 228 -2.18 -2.37 12.24
C GLY A 228 -1.05 -1.51 12.82
N MET A 229 -0.36 -1.96 13.87
CA MET A 229 0.83 -1.27 14.39
C MET A 229 2.07 -1.47 13.49
N ILE A 230 2.13 -2.54 12.71
CA ILE A 230 3.18 -2.74 11.72
C ILE A 230 2.92 -1.86 10.49
N GLU A 231 1.66 -1.74 10.07
CA GLU A 231 1.28 -0.79 9.00
C GLU A 231 1.62 0.66 9.35
N GLU A 232 1.53 1.05 10.64
CA GLU A 232 2.02 2.36 11.09
C GLU A 232 3.53 2.51 10.86
N GLN A 233 4.31 1.45 11.10
CA GLN A 233 5.75 1.46 10.83
C GLN A 233 6.04 1.59 9.34
N HIS A 234 5.22 0.96 8.46
CA HIS A 234 5.32 1.11 7.00
C HIS A 234 5.05 2.55 6.58
N VAL A 235 3.99 3.17 7.09
CA VAL A 235 3.68 4.59 6.81
C VAL A 235 4.82 5.50 7.25
N THR A 236 5.41 5.26 8.43
CA THR A 236 6.58 5.99 8.91
C THR A 236 7.78 5.77 8.00
N GLN A 237 8.07 4.52 7.60
CA GLN A 237 9.20 4.19 6.73
C GLN A 237 9.08 4.85 5.37
N TYR A 238 7.97 4.66 4.69
CA TYR A 238 7.79 5.18 3.33
C TYR A 238 7.54 6.69 3.30
N GLY A 239 6.77 7.21 4.25
CA GLY A 239 6.56 8.65 4.39
C GLY A 239 7.85 9.43 4.64
N SER A 240 8.81 8.83 5.36
CA SER A 240 10.12 9.47 5.59
C SER A 240 11.03 9.50 4.35
N LEU A 241 10.72 8.71 3.31
CA LEU A 241 11.42 8.79 2.02
C LEU A 241 11.01 10.01 1.18
N LEU A 242 9.86 10.63 1.46
CA LEU A 242 9.40 11.80 0.70
C LEU A 242 10.33 13.00 0.97
N ASP A 243 10.53 13.86 -0.05
CA ASP A 243 11.39 15.02 0.06
C ASP A 243 10.73 16.12 0.90
N PRO A 244 11.26 16.44 2.10
CA PRO A 244 10.69 17.48 2.96
C PRO A 244 10.95 18.91 2.43
N ASN A 245 11.78 19.07 1.39
CA ASN A 245 12.09 20.37 0.80
C ASN A 245 11.14 20.77 -0.34
N CYS A 246 10.26 19.86 -0.80
CA CYS A 246 9.21 20.19 -1.74
C CYS A 246 8.24 21.20 -1.12
N THR A 247 7.87 22.22 -1.89
CA THR A 247 6.80 23.13 -1.48
C THR A 247 5.44 22.43 -1.53
N TRP A 248 4.44 23.00 -0.88
CA TRP A 248 3.08 22.48 -0.94
C TRP A 248 2.51 22.40 -2.36
N LEU A 249 2.85 23.35 -3.24
CA LEU A 249 2.41 23.35 -4.63
C LEU A 249 3.20 22.36 -5.49
N GLU A 250 4.49 22.14 -5.22
CA GLU A 250 5.26 21.06 -5.86
C GLU A 250 4.71 19.69 -5.48
N ASN A 251 4.39 19.47 -4.21
CA ASN A 251 3.76 18.24 -3.75
C ASN A 251 2.37 18.06 -4.37
N LEU A 252 1.54 19.11 -4.44
CA LEU A 252 0.25 19.05 -5.12
C LEU A 252 0.41 18.58 -6.56
N LEU A 253 1.36 19.16 -7.30
CA LEU A 253 1.62 18.76 -8.69
C LEU A 253 2.03 17.29 -8.81
N LEU A 254 2.86 16.79 -7.86
CA LEU A 254 3.29 15.39 -7.83
C LEU A 254 2.13 14.44 -7.51
N HIS A 255 1.21 14.80 -6.62
CA HIS A 255 0.01 14.02 -6.34
C HIS A 255 -0.88 13.89 -7.58
N GLU A 256 -1.25 15.01 -8.21
CA GLU A 256 -2.09 14.99 -9.40
C GLU A 256 -1.44 14.22 -10.58
N TYR A 257 -0.13 14.33 -10.72
CA TYR A 257 0.61 13.56 -11.74
C TYR A 257 0.60 12.05 -11.43
N THR A 258 0.71 11.68 -10.15
CA THR A 258 0.64 10.28 -9.70
C THR A 258 -0.74 9.69 -9.98
N GLU A 259 -1.81 10.43 -9.73
CA GLU A 259 -3.18 10.01 -10.01
C GLU A 259 -3.40 9.84 -11.52
N CYS A 260 -3.00 10.80 -12.35
CA CYS A 260 -3.03 10.66 -13.80
C CYS A 260 -2.25 9.42 -14.27
N TYR A 261 -1.06 9.17 -13.72
CA TYR A 261 -0.24 8.02 -14.06
C TYR A 261 -0.94 6.69 -13.73
N LEU A 262 -1.54 6.58 -12.56
CA LEU A 262 -2.21 5.36 -12.11
C LEU A 262 -3.51 5.11 -12.88
N TYR A 263 -4.37 6.11 -13.05
CA TYR A 263 -5.58 5.96 -13.84
C TYR A 263 -5.29 5.58 -15.28
N TYR A 264 -4.25 6.17 -15.90
CA TYR A 264 -3.84 5.78 -17.23
C TYR A 264 -3.28 4.37 -17.29
N SER A 265 -2.44 3.97 -16.31
CA SER A 265 -1.90 2.61 -16.22
C SER A 265 -3.02 1.58 -16.12
N PHE A 266 -4.01 1.83 -15.26
CA PHE A 266 -5.13 0.91 -15.05
C PHE A 266 -6.12 0.91 -16.23
N TYR A 267 -6.38 2.06 -16.83
CA TYR A 267 -7.16 2.12 -18.05
C TYR A 267 -6.55 1.24 -19.17
N GLN A 268 -5.22 1.22 -19.31
CA GLN A 268 -4.56 0.40 -20.31
C GLN A 268 -4.62 -1.10 -20.01
N ASP A 269 -4.63 -1.48 -18.73
CA ASP A 269 -4.47 -2.88 -18.28
C ASP A 269 -5.80 -3.53 -17.82
N GLU A 270 -6.89 -2.76 -17.64
CA GLU A 270 -8.16 -3.26 -17.13
C GLU A 270 -8.91 -4.13 -18.13
N LEU A 271 -9.38 -5.29 -17.63
CA LEU A 271 -10.14 -6.27 -18.41
C LEU A 271 -11.66 -6.13 -18.24
N ASP A 272 -12.13 -5.62 -17.09
CA ASP A 272 -13.54 -5.36 -16.85
C ASP A 272 -13.96 -4.05 -17.54
N ALA A 273 -14.88 -4.15 -18.48
CA ALA A 273 -15.29 -3.01 -19.31
C ALA A 273 -15.95 -1.87 -18.50
N ASN A 274 -16.68 -2.20 -17.42
CA ASN A 274 -17.35 -1.20 -16.57
C ASN A 274 -16.30 -0.47 -15.73
N VAL A 275 -15.38 -1.20 -15.12
CA VAL A 275 -14.30 -0.65 -14.32
C VAL A 275 -13.34 0.17 -15.20
N LYS A 276 -13.03 -0.32 -16.41
CA LYS A 276 -12.22 0.41 -17.38
C LYS A 276 -12.80 1.78 -17.75
N ALA A 277 -14.11 1.86 -17.95
CA ALA A 277 -14.79 3.12 -18.22
C ALA A 277 -14.70 4.12 -17.06
N ILE A 278 -14.68 3.61 -15.81
CA ILE A 278 -14.45 4.42 -14.61
C ILE A 278 -13.03 4.98 -14.60
N TRP A 279 -12.02 4.16 -14.91
CA TRP A 279 -10.63 4.62 -15.00
C TRP A 279 -10.46 5.72 -16.07
N GLU A 280 -11.09 5.56 -17.24
CA GLU A 280 -11.06 6.57 -18.28
C GLU A 280 -11.70 7.89 -17.85
N MET A 281 -12.86 7.82 -17.20
CA MET A 281 -13.56 9.00 -16.72
C MET A 281 -12.74 9.75 -15.66
N HIS A 282 -12.19 9.03 -14.66
CA HIS A 282 -11.37 9.65 -13.62
C HIS A 282 -10.05 10.20 -14.17
N LEU A 283 -9.42 9.53 -15.14
CA LEU A 283 -8.24 10.08 -15.83
C LEU A 283 -8.51 11.47 -16.43
N GLN A 284 -9.69 11.68 -17.04
CA GLN A 284 -10.04 12.98 -17.60
C GLN A 284 -10.24 14.05 -16.51
N GLN A 285 -10.74 13.66 -15.35
CA GLN A 285 -10.87 14.54 -14.19
C GLN A 285 -9.49 14.92 -13.64
N GLU A 286 -8.59 13.93 -13.50
CA GLU A 286 -7.23 14.16 -12.97
C GLU A 286 -6.35 14.98 -13.92
N ILE A 287 -6.52 14.87 -15.22
CA ILE A 287 -5.87 15.79 -16.19
C ILE A 287 -6.28 17.25 -15.93
N ALA A 288 -7.52 17.49 -15.56
CA ALA A 288 -7.97 18.84 -15.23
C ALA A 288 -7.37 19.35 -13.88
N HIS A 289 -7.27 18.46 -12.88
CA HIS A 289 -6.64 18.77 -11.60
C HIS A 289 -5.15 19.05 -11.78
N LEU A 290 -4.42 18.21 -12.52
CA LEU A 290 -3.00 18.35 -12.81
C LEU A 290 -2.66 19.68 -13.50
N GLN A 291 -3.42 20.04 -14.54
CA GLN A 291 -3.21 21.30 -15.25
C GLN A 291 -3.49 22.49 -14.36
N ARG A 292 -4.52 22.39 -13.48
CA ARG A 292 -4.80 23.42 -12.49
C ARG A 292 -3.67 23.53 -11.44
N ALA A 293 -3.12 22.43 -10.97
CA ALA A 293 -1.97 22.43 -10.07
C ALA A 293 -0.74 23.09 -10.71
N ALA A 294 -0.47 22.82 -12.00
CA ALA A 294 0.60 23.46 -12.75
C ALA A 294 0.39 24.99 -12.90
N GLU A 295 -0.85 25.43 -13.14
CA GLU A 295 -1.17 26.86 -13.16
C GLU A 295 -0.95 27.53 -11.80
N LEU A 296 -1.36 26.89 -10.71
CA LEU A 296 -1.15 27.39 -9.34
C LEU A 296 0.34 27.50 -9.01
N LEU A 297 1.14 26.51 -9.36
CA LEU A 297 2.58 26.49 -9.17
C LEU A 297 3.22 27.67 -9.92
N ARG A 298 2.85 27.88 -11.17
CA ARG A 298 3.36 29.00 -11.97
C ARG A 298 2.91 30.35 -11.42
N GLN A 299 1.66 30.47 -11.02
CA GLN A 299 1.07 31.72 -10.55
C GLN A 299 1.66 32.18 -9.21
N TYR A 300 1.87 31.25 -8.26
CA TYR A 300 2.22 31.59 -6.88
C TYR A 300 3.69 31.35 -6.55
N GLU A 301 4.39 30.47 -7.28
CA GLU A 301 5.81 30.21 -7.05
C GLU A 301 6.72 30.58 -8.24
N ASN A 302 6.13 31.03 -9.35
CA ASN A 302 6.84 31.33 -10.60
C ASN A 302 7.72 30.16 -11.07
N LYS A 303 7.21 28.94 -10.91
CA LYS A 303 7.85 27.69 -11.36
C LYS A 303 7.01 27.05 -12.45
N ASP A 304 7.67 26.58 -13.50
CA ASP A 304 7.02 25.73 -14.50
C ASP A 304 7.04 24.26 -14.04
N TRP A 305 6.00 23.50 -14.41
CA TRP A 305 5.86 22.10 -14.00
C TRP A 305 7.06 21.21 -14.39
N GLN A 306 7.77 21.55 -15.49
CA GLN A 306 8.97 20.84 -15.92
C GLN A 306 10.12 20.88 -14.92
N GLN A 307 10.14 21.86 -14.02
CA GLN A 307 11.11 21.95 -12.93
C GLN A 307 10.89 20.88 -11.85
N VAL A 308 9.67 20.33 -11.79
CA VAL A 308 9.28 19.29 -10.83
C VAL A 308 9.21 17.91 -11.52
N ILE A 309 8.68 17.86 -12.74
CA ILE A 309 8.48 16.63 -13.53
C ILE A 309 9.11 16.81 -14.91
N PRO A 310 10.43 16.61 -15.02
CA PRO A 310 11.13 16.75 -16.30
C PRO A 310 10.54 15.85 -17.39
N GLY A 311 10.27 16.43 -18.57
CA GLY A 311 9.72 15.71 -19.73
C GLY A 311 8.22 15.48 -19.71
N GLY A 312 7.60 15.31 -18.55
CA GLY A 312 6.16 15.14 -18.38
C GLY A 312 5.57 13.81 -18.85
N GLU A 313 6.31 13.00 -19.59
CA GLU A 313 5.83 11.70 -20.05
C GLU A 313 5.83 10.67 -18.90
N PHE A 314 4.80 9.82 -18.89
CA PHE A 314 4.75 8.70 -17.95
C PHE A 314 5.90 7.73 -18.19
N PRO A 315 6.58 7.29 -17.12
CA PRO A 315 7.53 6.18 -17.21
C PRO A 315 6.79 4.86 -17.50
N LYS A 316 7.47 3.72 -17.46
CA LYS A 316 6.84 2.40 -17.64
C LYS A 316 5.57 2.31 -16.79
N LEU A 317 4.44 1.95 -17.40
CA LEU A 317 3.14 1.89 -16.74
C LEU A 317 3.12 0.77 -15.69
N LEU A 318 2.41 1.01 -14.59
CA LEU A 318 2.16 0.01 -13.57
C LEU A 318 1.18 -1.03 -14.13
N GLN A 319 1.59 -2.29 -14.15
CA GLN A 319 0.80 -3.42 -14.57
C GLN A 319 1.00 -4.56 -13.60
N PHE A 320 -0.06 -5.00 -12.95
CA PHE A 320 0.01 -6.18 -12.09
C PHE A 320 0.30 -7.44 -12.92
N HIS A 321 1.21 -8.26 -12.43
CA HIS A 321 1.59 -9.52 -13.04
C HIS A 321 2.12 -10.48 -11.97
N ASP A 322 2.40 -11.71 -12.35
CA ASP A 322 2.96 -12.72 -11.43
C ASP A 322 4.32 -12.27 -10.87
N THR A 323 4.36 -11.98 -9.57
CA THR A 323 5.55 -11.52 -8.85
C THR A 323 6.17 -12.61 -7.96
N ARG A 324 5.63 -13.83 -7.93
CA ARG A 324 6.01 -14.89 -6.98
C ARG A 324 7.50 -15.21 -6.97
N ASP A 325 8.12 -15.30 -8.14
CA ASP A 325 9.56 -15.60 -8.21
C ASP A 325 10.41 -14.49 -7.61
N TYR A 326 9.99 -13.23 -7.79
CA TYR A 326 10.64 -12.09 -7.16
C TYR A 326 10.47 -12.12 -5.64
N VAL A 327 9.26 -12.32 -5.15
CA VAL A 327 8.98 -12.40 -3.70
C VAL A 327 9.80 -13.52 -3.05
N ARG A 328 9.87 -14.70 -3.67
CA ARG A 328 10.69 -15.81 -3.19
C ARG A 328 12.18 -15.48 -3.15
N GLN A 329 12.67 -14.74 -4.15
CA GLN A 329 14.07 -14.30 -4.16
C GLN A 329 14.34 -13.33 -3.00
N VAL A 330 13.49 -12.34 -2.77
CA VAL A 330 13.63 -11.39 -1.66
C VAL A 330 13.54 -12.11 -0.32
N LEU A 331 12.57 -13.01 -0.15
CA LEU A 331 12.40 -13.83 1.04
C LEU A 331 13.69 -14.61 1.38
N ASN A 332 14.26 -15.28 0.40
CA ASN A 332 15.50 -16.06 0.59
C ASN A 332 16.71 -15.20 0.97
N GLN A 333 16.74 -13.96 0.54
CA GLN A 333 17.88 -13.05 0.76
C GLN A 333 17.77 -12.22 2.03
N GLN A 334 16.55 -11.85 2.46
CA GLN A 334 16.35 -10.77 3.41
C GLN A 334 15.58 -11.16 4.68
N ILE A 335 15.19 -12.42 4.84
CA ILE A 335 14.33 -12.85 5.96
C ILE A 335 14.94 -12.53 7.34
N LEU A 336 16.25 -12.53 7.47
CA LEU A 336 16.96 -12.27 8.75
C LEU A 336 17.27 -10.79 8.99
N LEU A 337 16.94 -9.88 8.04
CA LEU A 337 17.21 -8.47 8.23
C LEU A 337 16.21 -7.84 9.21
N THR A 338 16.68 -6.83 9.93
CA THR A 338 15.84 -5.85 10.61
C THR A 338 16.33 -4.45 10.27
N ALA A 339 15.50 -3.46 10.49
CA ALA A 339 15.90 -2.06 10.35
C ALA A 339 16.86 -1.67 11.48
N ASN A 340 17.89 -0.90 11.15
CA ASN A 340 18.87 -0.33 12.06
C ASN A 340 19.12 1.12 11.62
N ARG A 341 18.30 2.03 12.12
CA ARG A 341 18.19 3.39 11.64
C ARG A 341 17.88 3.40 10.12
N GLU A 342 18.63 4.12 9.35
CA GLU A 342 18.47 4.24 7.90
C GLU A 342 18.93 3.01 7.11
N GLN A 343 19.58 2.05 7.79
CA GLN A 343 20.14 0.84 7.18
C GLN A 343 19.33 -0.41 7.56
N TYR A 344 19.69 -1.53 6.97
CA TYR A 344 19.17 -2.85 7.30
C TYR A 344 20.33 -3.77 7.65
N THR A 345 20.19 -4.52 8.75
CA THR A 345 21.25 -5.35 9.32
C THR A 345 20.67 -6.72 9.69
N PRO A 346 21.40 -7.83 9.48
CA PRO A 346 21.00 -9.12 10.01
C PRO A 346 20.84 -9.07 11.54
N VAL A 347 19.71 -9.57 12.05
CA VAL A 347 19.43 -9.57 13.51
C VAL A 347 20.58 -10.15 14.34
N PRO A 348 21.27 -11.26 13.92
CA PRO A 348 22.41 -11.79 14.68
C PRO A 348 23.64 -10.87 14.76
N GLU A 349 23.73 -9.87 13.90
CA GLU A 349 24.83 -8.90 13.87
C GLU A 349 24.57 -7.66 14.74
N LEU A 350 23.35 -7.49 15.25
CA LEU A 350 23.02 -6.38 16.11
C LEU A 350 23.78 -6.48 17.47
N PRO A 351 24.24 -5.35 18.03
CA PRO A 351 24.72 -5.30 19.40
C PRO A 351 23.64 -5.80 20.38
N ARG A 352 24.06 -6.49 21.45
CA ARG A 352 23.11 -7.07 22.43
C ARG A 352 22.26 -6.03 23.17
N ASP A 353 22.70 -4.80 23.24
CA ASP A 353 22.02 -3.65 23.82
C ASP A 353 21.24 -2.82 22.79
N HIS A 354 21.10 -3.30 21.56
CA HIS A 354 20.36 -2.61 20.52
C HIS A 354 18.86 -2.48 20.91
N GLU A 355 18.24 -1.36 20.54
CA GLU A 355 16.83 -1.02 20.83
C GLU A 355 15.84 -2.07 20.31
N PHE A 356 16.19 -2.81 19.26
CA PHE A 356 15.42 -3.95 18.75
C PHE A 356 15.10 -4.95 19.87
N PHE A 357 16.12 -5.40 20.64
CA PHE A 357 15.91 -6.38 21.72
C PHE A 357 15.11 -5.80 22.89
N PHE A 358 15.32 -4.54 23.21
CA PHE A 358 14.51 -3.84 24.20
C PHE A 358 13.03 -3.84 23.77
N TYR A 359 12.75 -3.49 22.51
CA TYR A 359 11.39 -3.40 21.99
C TYR A 359 10.72 -4.77 21.95
N GLN A 360 11.40 -5.81 21.44
CA GLN A 360 10.91 -7.19 21.48
C GLN A 360 10.52 -7.64 22.90
N ASN A 361 11.37 -7.36 23.89
CA ASN A 361 11.10 -7.70 25.28
C ASN A 361 9.91 -6.96 25.88
N ARG A 362 9.50 -5.84 25.32
CA ARG A 362 8.34 -5.06 25.76
C ARG A 362 7.07 -5.48 25.03
N VAL A 363 7.09 -5.49 23.71
CA VAL A 363 5.89 -5.70 22.89
C VAL A 363 5.57 -7.20 22.79
N ASN A 364 6.57 -8.03 22.56
CA ASN A 364 6.43 -9.47 22.40
C ASN A 364 6.92 -10.26 23.62
N HIS A 365 6.71 -9.71 24.81
CA HIS A 365 7.20 -10.30 26.07
C HIS A 365 6.76 -11.76 26.28
N ASP A 366 5.52 -12.05 25.95
CA ASP A 366 4.94 -13.40 26.01
C ASP A 366 4.45 -13.81 24.62
N VAL A 367 5.21 -14.63 23.91
CA VAL A 367 4.88 -15.10 22.56
C VAL A 367 3.58 -15.90 22.50
N ASN A 368 3.13 -16.48 23.62
CA ASN A 368 1.86 -17.20 23.64
C ASN A 368 0.64 -16.25 23.63
N LYS A 369 0.87 -14.96 23.78
CA LYS A 369 -0.16 -13.91 23.69
C LYS A 369 -0.10 -13.13 22.37
N VAL A 370 0.84 -13.42 21.50
CA VAL A 370 0.96 -12.80 20.18
C VAL A 370 -0.12 -13.39 19.28
N ALA A 371 -0.99 -12.52 18.73
CA ALA A 371 -2.17 -12.95 18.01
C ALA A 371 -1.82 -13.68 16.71
N SER A 372 -0.82 -13.22 15.98
CA SER A 372 -0.34 -13.85 14.74
C SER A 372 0.10 -15.30 14.96
N HIS A 373 0.75 -15.61 16.09
CA HIS A 373 1.12 -16.98 16.44
C HIS A 373 -0.10 -17.82 16.82
N ASN A 374 -1.03 -17.23 17.59
CA ASN A 374 -2.24 -17.93 18.02
C ASN A 374 -3.16 -18.29 16.86
N VAL A 375 -3.28 -17.44 15.86
CA VAL A 375 -4.07 -17.70 14.65
C VAL A 375 -3.51 -18.93 13.92
N VAL A 376 -2.21 -18.99 13.69
CA VAL A 376 -1.56 -20.11 13.01
C VAL A 376 -1.68 -21.40 13.83
N ALA A 377 -1.44 -21.34 15.15
CA ALA A 377 -1.54 -22.50 16.04
C ALA A 377 -2.96 -23.08 16.07
N GLN A 378 -4.00 -22.23 16.16
CA GLN A 378 -5.40 -22.66 16.14
C GLN A 378 -5.80 -23.24 14.78
N HIS A 379 -5.31 -22.65 13.67
CA HIS A 379 -5.56 -23.20 12.33
C HIS A 379 -4.96 -24.59 12.18
N GLN A 380 -3.70 -24.80 12.56
CA GLN A 380 -3.04 -26.10 12.53
C GLN A 380 -3.78 -27.12 13.41
N GLN A 381 -4.21 -26.72 14.61
CA GLN A 381 -4.95 -27.60 15.50
C GLN A 381 -6.31 -28.04 14.90
N LYS A 382 -6.99 -27.13 14.20
CA LYS A 382 -8.32 -27.40 13.63
C LYS A 382 -8.27 -28.24 12.36
N TYR A 383 -7.33 -27.94 11.47
CA TYR A 383 -7.32 -28.50 10.12
C TYR A 383 -6.20 -29.51 9.88
N ASN A 384 -5.20 -29.58 10.75
CA ASN A 384 -3.97 -30.36 10.59
C ASN A 384 -3.23 -30.07 9.27
N VAL A 385 -3.36 -28.86 8.75
CA VAL A 385 -2.69 -28.35 7.55
C VAL A 385 -2.09 -26.99 7.85
N ASP A 386 -1.13 -26.60 7.05
CA ASP A 386 -0.48 -25.29 7.12
C ASP A 386 -0.23 -24.79 5.71
N TYR A 387 -0.54 -23.54 5.42
CA TYR A 387 -0.30 -22.88 4.13
C TYR A 387 1.18 -22.94 3.69
N ARG A 388 2.12 -23.10 4.62
CA ARG A 388 3.55 -23.35 4.32
C ARG A 388 3.79 -24.47 3.32
N ALA A 389 2.91 -25.46 3.29
CA ALA A 389 3.06 -26.67 2.49
C ALA A 389 2.16 -26.71 1.26
N GLU A 390 1.59 -25.59 0.87
CA GLU A 390 0.75 -25.50 -0.33
C GLU A 390 1.56 -25.75 -1.62
N SER A 391 1.16 -25.20 -2.73
CA SER A 391 1.68 -25.50 -4.06
C SER A 391 3.19 -25.33 -4.23
N GLN A 392 3.80 -24.48 -3.41
CA GLN A 392 5.24 -24.22 -3.43
C GLN A 392 5.80 -24.15 -2.00
N PRO A 393 6.80 -24.97 -1.66
CA PRO A 393 7.46 -24.90 -0.37
C PRO A 393 8.17 -23.55 -0.22
N ASN A 394 8.17 -23.01 1.00
CA ASN A 394 8.93 -21.81 1.31
C ASN A 394 10.42 -22.03 1.03
N PRO A 395 11.10 -21.13 0.30
CA PRO A 395 12.52 -21.27 -0.04
C PRO A 395 13.45 -21.17 1.17
N VAL A 396 12.98 -20.62 2.30
CA VAL A 396 13.74 -20.52 3.55
C VAL A 396 13.36 -21.68 4.46
N GLN A 397 14.30 -22.60 4.71
CA GLN A 397 14.04 -23.81 5.50
C GLN A 397 13.47 -23.52 6.90
N ALA A 398 13.96 -22.48 7.57
CA ALA A 398 13.45 -22.09 8.89
C ALA A 398 11.97 -21.71 8.90
N LEU A 399 11.44 -21.20 7.78
CA LEU A 399 10.03 -20.83 7.62
C LEU A 399 9.13 -22.02 7.27
N THR A 400 9.68 -23.18 7.03
CA THR A 400 8.90 -24.42 6.83
C THR A 400 8.65 -25.18 8.13
N ASP A 401 9.22 -24.74 9.25
CA ASP A 401 8.96 -25.34 10.56
C ASP A 401 7.53 -25.03 11.02
N ARG A 402 6.76 -26.07 11.25
CA ARG A 402 5.36 -26.00 11.67
C ARG A 402 5.16 -26.01 13.16
N THR A 403 6.19 -26.28 13.93
CA THR A 403 6.06 -26.46 15.39
C THR A 403 6.27 -25.17 16.16
N VAL A 404 7.08 -24.24 15.64
CA VAL A 404 7.56 -23.05 16.35
C VAL A 404 7.06 -21.75 15.71
N ASP A 405 6.44 -21.82 14.54
CA ASP A 405 5.93 -20.65 13.79
C ASP A 405 6.96 -19.51 13.65
N ASN A 406 8.23 -19.88 13.41
CA ASN A 406 9.33 -18.95 13.15
C ASN A 406 9.66 -17.97 14.30
N THR A 407 9.13 -18.20 15.49
CA THR A 407 9.37 -17.32 16.66
C THR A 407 10.83 -17.20 17.06
N THR A 408 11.65 -18.15 16.63
CA THR A 408 13.09 -18.20 16.95
C THR A 408 13.96 -17.34 16.04
N ILE A 409 13.47 -16.92 14.87
CA ILE A 409 14.24 -16.13 13.89
C ILE A 409 14.56 -14.73 14.44
N ALA A 410 13.68 -14.17 15.23
CA ALA A 410 13.79 -12.82 15.77
C ALA A 410 14.33 -12.74 17.21
N ARG A 411 14.87 -13.83 17.75
CA ARG A 411 15.30 -13.90 19.16
C ARG A 411 16.73 -14.36 19.34
#